data_2c7cb8db4458ab1deeac346fccc6891c
#
_entry.id   2c7cb8db4458ab1deeac346fccc6891c
#
_cell.length_a   1.000
_cell.length_b   1.000
_cell.length_c   1.000
_cell.angle_alpha   90.00
_cell.angle_beta   90.00
_cell.angle_gamma   90.00
#
_symmetry.space_group_name_H-M   'P 1'
#
loop_
_entity.id
_entity.type
_entity.pdbx_description
1 polymer ?
#
loop_
_entity_poly.entity_id
_entity_poly.type
_entity_poly.pdbx_seq_one_letter_code
_entity_poly.pdbx_strand_id
1 'polypeptide(L)'
;GSTRFPRGVIITHREVMANLRAISHDGIELRPGDRCASWLPFYHDMGLVGFLLTPVATQLSVDYLRTQDFAMRPLQWLKLISKNRGTVSVAPPFGYELCQRRVNEKDLAELDLSCWRVAGIGAEPISAEQLHQFAECFRQVNFDNKTFMPCYGLAENALAVSFSDEASGVVVNEVDRDILEYQGKAVAPGAETRAVSTFVNCGKALPEHGIEIRNEAGMP
;
A
#
# COMPACT_ATOMS: atom_id res chain seq x y z
N GLY A 1 -16.70 -3.85 8.59
CA GLY A 1 -16.06 -2.56 8.88
C GLY A 1 -15.30 -2.56 10.19
N SER A 2 -14.25 -1.77 10.27
CA SER A 2 -13.40 -1.59 11.44
C SER A 2 -14.01 -0.71 12.53
N THR A 3 -15.19 -0.13 12.29
CA THR A 3 -15.86 0.80 13.21
C THR A 3 -16.79 0.07 14.18
N ARG A 4 -16.98 0.64 15.38
CA ARG A 4 -17.88 0.12 16.40
C ARG A 4 -19.34 -0.10 15.91
N PHE A 5 -19.75 0.70 14.94
CA PHE A 5 -21.04 0.58 14.25
C PHE A 5 -20.79 0.39 12.75
N PRO A 6 -20.71 -0.85 12.27
CA PRO A 6 -20.48 -1.14 10.84
C PRO A 6 -21.56 -0.47 9.98
N ARG A 7 -21.13 0.20 8.92
CA ARG A 7 -22.02 0.79 7.92
C ARG A 7 -21.89 0.01 6.62
N GLY A 8 -23.02 -0.19 5.94
CA GLY A 8 -23.02 -0.72 4.59
C GLY A 8 -22.60 0.35 3.60
N VAL A 9 -21.70 0.00 2.69
CA VAL A 9 -21.28 0.85 1.57
C VAL A 9 -21.97 0.33 0.32
N ILE A 10 -22.71 1.18 -0.37
CA ILE A 10 -23.41 0.82 -1.61
C ILE A 10 -22.45 1.12 -2.76
N ILE A 11 -22.02 0.08 -3.46
CA ILE A 11 -21.13 0.17 -4.63
C ILE A 11 -21.82 -0.47 -5.82
N THR A 12 -21.90 0.26 -6.93
CA THR A 12 -22.47 -0.24 -8.19
C THR A 12 -21.46 -1.06 -8.98
N HIS A 13 -21.93 -1.91 -9.88
CA HIS A 13 -21.05 -2.62 -10.82
C HIS A 13 -20.20 -1.66 -11.64
N ARG A 14 -20.72 -0.50 -12.03
CA ARG A 14 -19.98 0.52 -12.77
C ARG A 14 -18.78 1.02 -11.98
N GLU A 15 -18.96 1.36 -10.70
CA GLU A 15 -17.91 1.84 -9.81
C GLU A 15 -16.85 0.77 -9.58
N VAL A 16 -17.24 -0.48 -9.33
CA VAL A 16 -16.30 -1.59 -9.22
C VAL A 16 -15.48 -1.72 -10.49
N MET A 17 -16.11 -1.77 -11.66
CA MET A 17 -15.40 -1.96 -12.93
C MET A 17 -14.46 -0.79 -13.26
N ALA A 18 -14.86 0.45 -12.96
CA ALA A 18 -14.01 1.62 -13.10
C ALA A 18 -12.77 1.51 -12.19
N ASN A 19 -12.97 1.11 -10.92
CA ASN A 19 -11.89 0.97 -9.96
C ASN A 19 -10.94 -0.20 -10.32
N LEU A 20 -11.47 -1.37 -10.74
CA LEU A 20 -10.65 -2.50 -11.20
C LEU A 20 -9.77 -2.12 -12.40
N ARG A 21 -10.33 -1.37 -13.35
CA ARG A 21 -9.60 -0.86 -14.50
C ARG A 21 -8.50 0.11 -14.07
N ALA A 22 -8.84 1.09 -13.24
CA ALA A 22 -7.89 2.08 -12.76
C ALA A 22 -6.75 1.43 -11.95
N ILE A 23 -7.03 0.45 -11.09
CA ILE A 23 -6.02 -0.32 -10.36
C ILE A 23 -5.09 -1.03 -11.35
N SER A 24 -5.65 -1.75 -12.32
CA SER A 24 -4.88 -2.65 -13.18
C SER A 24 -4.08 -1.93 -14.26
N HIS A 25 -4.62 -0.86 -14.84
CA HIS A 25 -4.00 -0.14 -15.96
C HIS A 25 -3.23 1.11 -15.54
N ASP A 26 -3.77 1.88 -14.60
CA ASP A 26 -3.24 3.21 -14.30
C ASP A 26 -2.49 3.25 -12.95
N GLY A 27 -2.83 2.32 -12.03
CA GLY A 27 -2.18 2.21 -10.72
C GLY A 27 -0.96 1.32 -10.76
N ILE A 28 -1.17 0.00 -10.80
CA ILE A 28 -0.09 -0.99 -10.75
C ILE A 28 0.47 -1.38 -12.12
N GLU A 29 -0.11 -0.87 -13.21
CA GLU A 29 0.31 -1.12 -14.59
C GLU A 29 0.62 -2.60 -14.84
N LEU A 30 -0.41 -3.45 -14.74
CA LEU A 30 -0.25 -4.89 -14.89
C LEU A 30 0.41 -5.29 -16.22
N ARG A 31 1.35 -6.21 -16.15
CA ARG A 31 2.17 -6.68 -17.28
C ARG A 31 1.98 -8.17 -17.49
N PRO A 32 2.17 -8.65 -18.74
CA PRO A 32 2.27 -10.08 -18.99
C PRO A 32 3.35 -10.72 -18.12
N GLY A 33 2.99 -11.79 -17.41
CA GLY A 33 3.88 -12.48 -16.48
C GLY A 33 3.81 -11.99 -15.03
N ASP A 34 3.04 -10.93 -14.74
CA ASP A 34 2.79 -10.54 -13.34
C ASP A 34 2.07 -11.65 -12.57
N ARG A 35 2.40 -11.74 -11.30
CA ARG A 35 1.85 -12.71 -10.36
C ARG A 35 1.66 -12.05 -9.00
N CYS A 36 0.49 -12.18 -8.43
CA CYS A 36 0.20 -11.65 -7.10
C CYS A 36 0.54 -12.65 -6.00
N ALA A 37 0.91 -12.11 -4.83
CA ALA A 37 0.91 -12.84 -3.57
C ALA A 37 0.14 -12.06 -2.53
N SER A 38 -0.80 -12.69 -1.80
CA SER A 38 -1.62 -11.99 -0.82
C SER A 38 -1.95 -12.85 0.38
N TRP A 39 -1.93 -12.24 1.57
CA TRP A 39 -2.44 -12.79 2.82
C TRP A 39 -3.66 -12.00 3.35
N LEU A 40 -4.12 -10.99 2.58
CA LEU A 40 -5.19 -10.11 2.99
C LEU A 40 -6.54 -10.85 3.04
N PRO A 41 -7.35 -10.62 4.07
CA PRO A 41 -8.65 -11.27 4.20
C PRO A 41 -9.67 -10.70 3.22
N PHE A 42 -10.54 -11.54 2.69
CA PHE A 42 -11.59 -11.12 1.75
C PHE A 42 -12.78 -10.37 2.40
N TYR A 43 -12.82 -10.29 3.73
CA TYR A 43 -13.77 -9.41 4.41
C TYR A 43 -13.27 -7.95 4.55
N HIS A 44 -12.10 -7.64 4.00
CA HIS A 44 -11.54 -6.30 3.85
C HIS A 44 -11.49 -5.94 2.36
N ASP A 45 -11.83 -4.68 2.00
CA ASP A 45 -11.87 -4.19 0.62
C ASP A 45 -10.55 -4.42 -0.13
N MET A 46 -9.40 -4.18 0.48
CA MET A 46 -8.10 -4.42 -0.12
C MET A 46 -7.87 -5.89 -0.51
N GLY A 47 -8.34 -6.85 0.29
CA GLY A 47 -8.32 -8.27 -0.04
C GLY A 47 -9.35 -8.63 -1.10
N LEU A 48 -10.60 -8.16 -0.93
CA LEU A 48 -11.71 -8.49 -1.83
C LEU A 48 -11.52 -7.88 -3.22
N VAL A 49 -11.36 -6.55 -3.29
CA VAL A 49 -11.28 -5.85 -4.57
C VAL A 49 -9.89 -6.01 -5.18
N GLY A 50 -8.82 -5.77 -4.38
CA GLY A 50 -7.45 -5.79 -4.87
C GLY A 50 -6.95 -7.19 -5.25
N PHE A 51 -7.26 -8.22 -4.47
CA PHE A 51 -6.67 -9.55 -4.64
C PHE A 51 -7.66 -10.68 -4.97
N LEU A 52 -8.97 -10.40 -5.08
CA LEU A 52 -9.91 -11.36 -5.65
C LEU A 52 -10.54 -10.81 -6.93
N LEU A 53 -11.21 -9.64 -6.88
CA LEU A 53 -11.92 -9.13 -8.04
C LEU A 53 -10.98 -8.65 -9.15
N THR A 54 -9.89 -7.92 -8.82
CA THR A 54 -8.91 -7.48 -9.82
C THR A 54 -8.27 -8.67 -10.54
N PRO A 55 -7.71 -9.68 -9.85
CA PRO A 55 -7.18 -10.86 -10.52
C PRO A 55 -8.19 -11.63 -11.38
N VAL A 56 -9.43 -11.78 -10.93
CA VAL A 56 -10.48 -12.43 -11.73
C VAL A 56 -10.76 -11.63 -13.00
N ALA A 57 -10.88 -10.30 -12.91
CA ALA A 57 -11.15 -9.43 -14.06
C ALA A 57 -9.99 -9.37 -15.07
N THR A 58 -8.75 -9.52 -14.61
CA THR A 58 -7.54 -9.42 -15.43
C THR A 58 -6.88 -10.76 -15.75
N GLN A 59 -7.45 -11.87 -15.27
CA GLN A 59 -6.87 -13.22 -15.39
C GLN A 59 -5.46 -13.35 -14.80
N LEU A 60 -5.18 -12.57 -13.76
CA LEU A 60 -3.90 -12.55 -13.06
C LEU A 60 -3.79 -13.72 -12.07
N SER A 61 -2.66 -14.40 -12.07
CA SER A 61 -2.39 -15.48 -11.10
C SER A 61 -2.16 -14.91 -9.70
N VAL A 62 -2.74 -15.57 -8.69
CA VAL A 62 -2.59 -15.18 -7.28
C VAL A 62 -2.22 -16.37 -6.41
N ASP A 63 -1.21 -16.20 -5.58
CA ASP A 63 -0.88 -17.11 -4.51
C ASP A 63 -1.43 -16.57 -3.18
N TYR A 64 -2.27 -17.35 -2.52
CA TYR A 64 -2.88 -16.95 -1.26
C TYR A 64 -2.20 -17.61 -0.07
N LEU A 65 -1.87 -16.81 0.92
CA LEU A 65 -1.51 -17.23 2.26
C LEU A 65 -2.68 -16.90 3.21
N ARG A 66 -3.08 -17.83 4.06
CA ARG A 66 -4.13 -17.53 5.04
C ARG A 66 -3.67 -16.43 6.00
N THR A 67 -4.56 -15.49 6.31
CA THR A 67 -4.28 -14.37 7.23
C THR A 67 -3.76 -14.87 8.59
N GLN A 68 -4.28 -15.99 9.09
CA GLN A 68 -3.83 -16.62 10.33
C GLN A 68 -2.40 -17.15 10.24
N ASP A 69 -2.02 -17.74 9.10
CA ASP A 69 -0.65 -18.25 8.88
C ASP A 69 0.33 -17.08 8.79
N PHE A 70 -0.06 -15.97 8.13
CA PHE A 70 0.71 -14.74 8.14
C PHE A 70 0.90 -14.21 9.57
N ALA A 71 -0.17 -14.10 10.36
CA ALA A 71 -0.10 -13.58 11.73
C ALA A 71 0.86 -14.40 12.61
N MET A 72 0.85 -15.73 12.46
CA MET A 72 1.75 -16.62 13.20
C MET A 72 3.19 -16.56 12.68
N ARG A 73 3.37 -16.49 11.36
CA ARG A 73 4.68 -16.60 10.67
C ARG A 73 4.74 -15.62 9.50
N PRO A 74 4.92 -14.32 9.73
CA PRO A 74 4.85 -13.29 8.68
C PRO A 74 5.85 -13.51 7.54
N LEU A 75 7.01 -14.13 7.81
CA LEU A 75 7.99 -14.47 6.78
C LEU A 75 7.47 -15.43 5.71
N GLN A 76 6.38 -16.16 5.96
CA GLN A 76 5.76 -17.00 4.94
C GLN A 76 5.26 -16.19 3.75
N TRP A 77 4.89 -14.93 3.96
CA TRP A 77 4.53 -14.01 2.88
C TRP A 77 5.73 -13.73 1.96
N LEU A 78 6.89 -13.37 2.52
CA LEU A 78 8.10 -13.12 1.73
C LEU A 78 8.63 -14.41 1.07
N LYS A 79 8.54 -15.55 1.76
CA LYS A 79 8.88 -16.85 1.18
C LYS A 79 7.96 -17.23 0.02
N LEU A 80 6.66 -16.90 0.11
CA LEU A 80 5.69 -17.11 -0.97
C LEU A 80 6.04 -16.26 -2.20
N ILE A 81 6.34 -14.96 -1.99
CA ILE A 81 6.79 -14.05 -3.06
C ILE A 81 8.06 -14.60 -3.71
N SER A 82 9.08 -14.90 -2.92
CA SER A 82 10.37 -15.41 -3.41
C SER A 82 10.22 -16.69 -4.21
N LYS A 83 9.56 -17.71 -3.62
CA LYS A 83 9.41 -19.04 -4.21
C LYS A 83 8.62 -19.03 -5.52
N ASN A 84 7.52 -18.30 -5.55
CA ASN A 84 6.59 -18.28 -6.69
C ASN A 84 6.85 -17.11 -7.66
N ARG A 85 7.92 -16.34 -7.42
CA ARG A 85 8.28 -15.19 -8.23
C ARG A 85 7.15 -14.17 -8.31
N GLY A 86 6.51 -13.89 -7.15
CA GLY A 86 5.45 -12.89 -7.05
C GLY A 86 5.95 -11.49 -7.37
N THR A 87 5.28 -10.80 -8.27
CA THR A 87 5.70 -9.46 -8.73
C THR A 87 4.91 -8.34 -8.08
N VAL A 88 3.69 -8.62 -7.62
CA VAL A 88 2.76 -7.66 -7.02
C VAL A 88 2.24 -8.18 -5.69
N SER A 89 2.41 -7.38 -4.65
CA SER A 89 1.80 -7.64 -3.35
C SER A 89 1.56 -6.33 -2.61
N VAL A 90 0.44 -6.21 -1.93
CA VAL A 90 0.07 -5.01 -1.17
C VAL A 90 -0.24 -5.42 0.27
N ALA A 91 0.20 -4.61 1.23
CA ALA A 91 -0.08 -4.83 2.63
C ALA A 91 -0.17 -3.50 3.40
N PRO A 92 -0.85 -3.46 4.55
CA PRO A 92 -0.71 -2.34 5.46
C PRO A 92 0.69 -2.29 6.07
N PRO A 93 1.15 -1.11 6.55
CA PRO A 93 2.49 -0.91 7.13
C PRO A 93 2.90 -1.96 8.16
N PHE A 94 1.98 -2.38 9.03
CA PHE A 94 2.28 -3.39 10.06
C PHE A 94 2.74 -4.73 9.45
N GLY A 95 2.31 -5.07 8.24
CA GLY A 95 2.70 -6.32 7.57
C GLY A 95 4.19 -6.35 7.26
N TYR A 96 4.74 -5.23 6.80
CA TYR A 96 6.17 -5.05 6.57
C TYR A 96 6.95 -5.07 7.88
N GLU A 97 6.45 -4.35 8.89
CA GLU A 97 7.06 -4.29 10.22
C GLU A 97 7.16 -5.68 10.88
N LEU A 98 6.10 -6.47 10.82
CA LEU A 98 6.11 -7.84 11.36
C LEU A 98 7.15 -8.73 10.69
N CYS A 99 7.32 -8.63 9.38
CA CYS A 99 8.37 -9.36 8.66
C CYS A 99 9.76 -8.95 9.15
N GLN A 100 10.04 -7.65 9.21
CA GLN A 100 11.30 -7.11 9.69
C GLN A 100 11.64 -7.56 11.12
N ARG A 101 10.66 -7.51 12.04
CA ARG A 101 10.85 -7.89 13.45
C ARG A 101 11.09 -9.39 13.66
N ARG A 102 10.67 -10.23 12.72
CA ARG A 102 10.68 -11.69 12.88
C ARG A 102 11.70 -12.40 12.00
N VAL A 103 12.39 -11.69 11.13
CA VAL A 103 13.41 -12.27 10.25
C VAL A 103 14.67 -12.66 11.01
N ASN A 104 15.29 -13.74 10.61
CA ASN A 104 16.59 -14.18 11.09
C ASN A 104 17.50 -14.56 9.91
N GLU A 105 18.79 -14.85 10.16
CA GLU A 105 19.77 -15.14 9.12
C GLU A 105 19.40 -16.36 8.25
N LYS A 106 18.78 -17.39 8.83
CA LYS A 106 18.32 -18.56 8.06
C LYS A 106 17.22 -18.20 7.08
N ASP A 107 16.27 -17.34 7.52
CA ASP A 107 15.22 -16.87 6.64
C ASP A 107 15.78 -16.07 5.48
N LEU A 108 16.73 -15.17 5.74
CA LEU A 108 17.37 -14.36 4.71
C LEU A 108 18.10 -15.23 3.67
N ALA A 109 18.78 -16.29 4.10
CA ALA A 109 19.48 -17.19 3.19
C ALA A 109 18.56 -17.93 2.18
N GLU A 110 17.26 -18.01 2.47
CA GLU A 110 16.26 -18.68 1.63
C GLU A 110 15.46 -17.72 0.73
N LEU A 111 15.71 -16.41 0.82
CA LEU A 111 14.92 -15.39 0.12
C LEU A 111 15.65 -14.81 -1.08
N ASP A 112 14.90 -14.55 -2.16
CA ASP A 112 15.24 -13.65 -3.25
C ASP A 112 14.03 -12.82 -3.63
N LEU A 113 14.05 -11.53 -3.31
CA LEU A 113 12.95 -10.62 -3.54
C LEU A 113 13.12 -9.78 -4.82
N SER A 114 14.09 -10.11 -5.66
CA SER A 114 14.37 -9.41 -6.93
C SER A 114 13.19 -9.39 -7.91
N CYS A 115 12.24 -10.31 -7.76
CA CYS A 115 11.04 -10.37 -8.58
C CYS A 115 9.94 -9.38 -8.16
N TRP A 116 9.98 -8.87 -6.93
CA TRP A 116 8.92 -8.04 -6.37
C TRP A 116 8.99 -6.62 -6.94
N ARG A 117 8.11 -6.35 -7.90
CA ARG A 117 8.05 -5.09 -8.65
C ARG A 117 7.19 -4.03 -7.97
N VAL A 118 6.06 -4.43 -7.41
CA VAL A 118 5.11 -3.57 -6.72
C VAL A 118 4.89 -4.04 -5.30
N ALA A 119 5.46 -3.32 -4.36
CA ALA A 119 5.24 -3.46 -2.91
C ALA A 119 4.29 -2.36 -2.44
N GLY A 120 2.98 -2.57 -2.63
CA GLY A 120 1.97 -1.56 -2.30
C GLY A 120 1.77 -1.41 -0.79
N ILE A 121 1.61 -0.18 -0.32
CA ILE A 121 1.41 0.13 1.11
C ILE A 121 0.25 1.10 1.26
N GLY A 122 -0.72 0.76 2.11
CA GLY A 122 -1.88 1.61 2.37
C GLY A 122 -2.71 1.15 3.57
N ALA A 123 -3.93 1.65 3.65
CA ALA A 123 -4.93 1.37 4.70
C ALA A 123 -4.63 1.96 6.09
N GLU A 124 -3.40 2.35 6.38
CA GLU A 124 -2.97 2.96 7.66
C GLU A 124 -1.98 4.10 7.39
N PRO A 125 -1.73 4.98 8.37
CA PRO A 125 -0.67 5.98 8.25
C PRO A 125 0.68 5.34 7.97
N ILE A 126 1.37 5.82 6.93
CA ILE A 126 2.63 5.24 6.46
C ILE A 126 3.80 5.96 7.10
N SER A 127 4.70 5.21 7.75
CA SER A 127 5.96 5.70 8.27
C SER A 127 7.09 5.46 7.27
N ALA A 128 7.68 6.53 6.76
CA ALA A 128 8.84 6.44 5.86
C ALA A 128 10.04 5.75 6.53
N GLU A 129 10.25 6.00 7.82
CA GLU A 129 11.31 5.38 8.63
C GLU A 129 11.16 3.85 8.71
N GLN A 130 9.94 3.35 8.98
CA GLN A 130 9.68 1.91 9.00
C GLN A 130 9.94 1.23 7.66
N LEU A 131 9.54 1.89 6.56
CA LEU A 131 9.78 1.37 5.22
C LEU A 131 11.27 1.38 4.85
N HIS A 132 11.99 2.42 5.25
CA HIS A 132 13.44 2.47 5.08
C HIS A 132 14.14 1.32 5.83
N GLN A 133 13.77 1.09 7.08
CA GLN A 133 14.31 -0.01 7.88
C GLN A 133 13.99 -1.39 7.26
N PHE A 134 12.78 -1.58 6.72
CA PHE A 134 12.44 -2.80 5.98
C PHE A 134 13.35 -2.96 4.75
N ALA A 135 13.51 -1.92 3.94
CA ALA A 135 14.35 -1.96 2.74
C ALA A 135 15.81 -2.30 3.07
N GLU A 136 16.38 -1.69 4.10
CA GLU A 136 17.75 -1.99 4.54
C GLU A 136 17.88 -3.44 5.04
N CYS A 137 16.90 -3.93 5.79
CA CYS A 137 16.91 -5.31 6.29
C CYS A 137 16.91 -6.34 5.16
N PHE A 138 16.10 -6.11 4.11
CA PHE A 138 15.93 -7.05 3.00
C PHE A 138 16.74 -6.73 1.74
N ARG A 139 17.61 -5.70 1.78
CA ARG A 139 18.49 -5.35 0.67
C ARG A 139 19.42 -6.50 0.25
N GLN A 140 19.94 -7.25 1.22
CA GLN A 140 20.83 -8.39 0.98
C GLN A 140 20.14 -9.56 0.25
N VAL A 141 18.81 -9.58 0.18
CA VAL A 141 18.01 -10.55 -0.57
C VAL A 141 17.33 -9.91 -1.79
N ASN A 142 17.99 -8.88 -2.32
CA ASN A 142 17.61 -8.17 -3.56
C ASN A 142 16.27 -7.43 -3.50
N PHE A 143 15.82 -7.01 -2.31
CA PHE A 143 14.68 -6.09 -2.24
C PHE A 143 15.13 -4.69 -2.67
N ASP A 144 14.43 -4.12 -3.65
CA ASP A 144 14.66 -2.74 -4.10
C ASP A 144 13.66 -1.79 -3.42
N ASN A 145 14.12 -0.76 -2.72
CA ASN A 145 13.27 0.22 -2.07
C ASN A 145 12.39 1.03 -3.04
N LYS A 146 12.77 1.07 -4.32
CA LYS A 146 11.97 1.70 -5.38
C LYS A 146 10.69 0.96 -5.69
N THR A 147 10.57 -0.30 -5.28
CA THR A 147 9.34 -1.09 -5.46
C THR A 147 8.21 -0.65 -4.55
N PHE A 148 8.51 0.09 -3.48
CA PHE A 148 7.48 0.64 -2.63
C PHE A 148 6.54 1.56 -3.42
N MET A 149 5.25 1.28 -3.28
CA MET A 149 4.18 2.04 -3.92
C MET A 149 3.14 2.44 -2.85
N PRO A 150 3.38 3.55 -2.15
CA PRO A 150 2.36 4.13 -1.27
C PRO A 150 1.07 4.39 -2.02
N CYS A 151 -0.06 4.01 -1.41
CA CYS A 151 -1.37 4.16 -2.02
C CYS A 151 -2.41 4.55 -0.97
N TYR A 152 -3.50 5.15 -1.44
CA TYR A 152 -4.64 5.50 -0.61
C TYR A 152 -5.92 4.95 -1.22
N GLY A 153 -6.82 4.51 -0.34
CA GLY A 153 -8.12 3.99 -0.74
C GLY A 153 -9.08 3.86 0.43
N LEU A 154 -10.33 3.65 0.11
CA LEU A 154 -11.42 3.46 1.06
C LEU A 154 -12.56 2.68 0.41
N ALA A 155 -13.33 1.97 1.23
CA ALA A 155 -14.44 1.14 0.75
C ALA A 155 -15.52 1.93 0.01
N GLU A 156 -15.74 3.20 0.37
CA GLU A 156 -16.68 4.11 -0.28
C GLU A 156 -16.33 4.44 -1.74
N ASN A 157 -15.06 4.17 -2.13
CA ASN A 157 -14.59 4.29 -3.51
C ASN A 157 -14.32 2.90 -4.13
N ALA A 158 -15.02 1.88 -3.74
CA ALA A 158 -14.77 0.47 -3.98
C ALA A 158 -13.46 -0.02 -3.35
N LEU A 159 -12.31 0.59 -3.64
CA LEU A 159 -11.02 0.37 -3.01
C LEU A 159 -10.08 1.57 -3.24
N ALA A 160 -9.48 1.66 -4.41
CA ALA A 160 -8.35 2.53 -4.68
C ALA A 160 -8.78 3.95 -5.08
N VAL A 161 -8.09 4.94 -4.54
CA VAL A 161 -8.26 6.37 -4.87
C VAL A 161 -7.01 6.90 -5.54
N SER A 162 -5.82 6.59 -5.01
CA SER A 162 -4.55 7.06 -5.57
C SER A 162 -3.44 6.04 -5.40
N PHE A 163 -2.47 6.11 -6.30
CA PHE A 163 -1.19 5.40 -6.21
C PHE A 163 -0.05 6.38 -6.47
N SER A 164 1.09 6.16 -5.81
CA SER A 164 2.35 6.80 -6.21
C SER A 164 2.83 6.21 -7.53
N ASP A 165 3.68 6.95 -8.24
CA ASP A 165 4.25 6.49 -9.50
C ASP A 165 5.14 5.25 -9.28
N GLU A 166 5.09 4.28 -10.19
CA GLU A 166 5.93 3.08 -10.14
C GLU A 166 7.41 3.44 -10.09
N ALA A 167 8.18 2.70 -9.35
CA ALA A 167 9.63 2.88 -9.16
C ALA A 167 10.05 4.26 -8.59
N SER A 168 9.11 5.06 -8.11
CA SER A 168 9.42 6.29 -7.37
C SER A 168 9.90 6.04 -5.95
N GLY A 169 9.53 4.87 -5.39
CA GLY A 169 9.77 4.56 -3.99
C GLY A 169 8.96 5.45 -3.04
N VAL A 170 9.46 5.63 -1.84
CA VAL A 170 8.80 6.44 -0.81
C VAL A 170 9.16 7.92 -0.97
N VAL A 171 8.23 8.72 -1.45
CA VAL A 171 8.37 10.19 -1.51
C VAL A 171 7.76 10.80 -0.26
N VAL A 172 8.48 11.73 0.36
CA VAL A 172 8.11 12.34 1.64
C VAL A 172 7.92 13.83 1.47
N ASN A 173 6.84 14.36 2.06
CA ASN A 173 6.61 15.78 2.22
C ASN A 173 6.83 16.17 3.69
N GLU A 174 7.64 17.20 3.91
CA GLU A 174 7.91 17.76 5.22
C GLU A 174 7.16 19.08 5.41
N VAL A 175 6.55 19.26 6.57
CA VAL A 175 5.85 20.48 6.93
C VAL A 175 6.24 20.95 8.33
N ASP A 176 6.18 22.25 8.54
CA ASP A 176 6.34 22.84 9.88
C ASP A 176 5.20 22.36 10.78
N ARG A 177 5.56 21.63 11.84
CA ARG A 177 4.58 21.02 12.75
C ARG A 177 3.79 22.06 13.51
N ASP A 178 4.46 23.10 14.01
CA ASP A 178 3.81 24.11 14.83
C ASP A 178 2.79 24.91 13.99
N ILE A 179 3.14 25.28 12.77
CA ILE A 179 2.22 25.95 11.84
C ILE A 179 1.05 25.04 11.48
N LEU A 180 1.31 23.76 11.23
CA LEU A 180 0.25 22.79 10.93
C LEU A 180 -0.73 22.62 12.10
N GLU A 181 -0.23 22.43 13.32
CA GLU A 181 -1.05 22.17 14.51
C GLU A 181 -1.82 23.40 14.99
N TYR A 182 -1.17 24.58 15.00
CA TYR A 182 -1.78 25.80 15.55
C TYR A 182 -2.55 26.64 14.53
N GLN A 183 -2.22 26.53 13.23
CA GLN A 183 -2.84 27.35 12.19
C GLN A 183 -3.60 26.53 11.13
N GLY A 184 -3.49 25.19 11.15
CA GLY A 184 -4.09 24.32 10.15
C GLY A 184 -3.50 24.49 8.74
N LYS A 185 -2.24 24.96 8.63
CA LYS A 185 -1.58 25.23 7.35
C LYS A 185 -0.39 24.31 7.14
N ALA A 186 -0.34 23.64 6.00
CA ALA A 186 0.82 22.87 5.56
C ALA A 186 1.84 23.81 4.89
N VAL A 187 2.90 24.16 5.59
CA VAL A 187 3.97 25.05 5.12
C VAL A 187 5.29 24.29 5.17
N ALA A 188 6.10 24.41 4.12
CA ALA A 188 7.43 23.79 4.11
C ALA A 188 8.29 24.33 5.28
N PRO A 189 9.16 23.48 5.87
CA PRO A 189 10.04 23.92 6.95
C PRO A 189 10.95 25.06 6.50
N GLY A 190 11.11 26.08 7.36
CA GLY A 190 11.99 27.22 7.15
C GLY A 190 13.10 27.29 8.22
N ALA A 191 13.91 28.35 8.19
CA ALA A 191 15.04 28.53 9.11
C ALA A 191 14.64 28.59 10.61
N GLU A 192 13.39 28.96 10.90
CA GLU A 192 12.86 29.08 12.26
C GLU A 192 12.03 27.88 12.71
N THR A 193 11.84 26.86 11.84
CA THR A 193 11.08 25.66 12.17
C THR A 193 11.76 24.88 13.30
N ARG A 194 11.01 24.64 14.37
CA ARG A 194 11.49 23.90 15.56
C ARG A 194 11.20 22.42 15.49
N ALA A 195 10.10 22.05 14.83
CA ALA A 195 9.67 20.66 14.70
C ALA A 195 9.07 20.44 13.31
N VAL A 196 9.36 19.27 12.73
CA VAL A 196 8.90 18.87 11.41
C VAL A 196 7.94 17.70 11.54
N SER A 197 6.84 17.73 10.81
CA SER A 197 5.97 16.57 10.54
C SER A 197 6.21 16.05 9.14
N THR A 198 6.30 14.74 9.03
CA THR A 198 6.64 14.05 7.78
C THR A 198 5.44 13.24 7.29
N PHE A 199 5.06 13.42 6.04
CA PHE A 199 3.95 12.71 5.42
C PHE A 199 4.43 11.98 4.17
N VAL A 200 4.07 10.70 4.04
CA VAL A 200 4.35 9.94 2.83
C VAL A 200 3.32 10.30 1.76
N ASN A 201 3.83 10.61 0.57
CA ASN A 201 2.99 10.92 -0.59
C ASN A 201 2.38 9.64 -1.15
N CYS A 202 1.05 9.58 -1.22
CA CYS A 202 0.29 8.46 -1.78
C CYS A 202 -0.10 8.67 -3.25
N GLY A 203 0.60 9.55 -3.95
CA GLY A 203 0.44 9.77 -5.38
C GLY A 203 -0.72 10.66 -5.76
N LYS A 204 -1.27 10.41 -6.95
CA LYS A 204 -2.33 11.20 -7.58
C LYS A 204 -3.62 10.39 -7.67
N ALA A 205 -4.75 11.09 -7.74
CA ALA A 205 -6.03 10.45 -8.01
C ALA A 205 -5.97 9.62 -9.30
N LEU A 206 -6.53 8.42 -9.24
CA LEU A 206 -6.67 7.57 -10.41
C LEU A 206 -7.58 8.23 -11.46
N PRO A 207 -7.44 7.91 -12.76
CA PRO A 207 -8.34 8.39 -13.80
C PRO A 207 -9.82 8.11 -13.46
N GLU A 208 -10.69 9.01 -13.82
CA GLU A 208 -12.13 8.99 -13.51
C GLU A 208 -12.47 9.11 -12.01
N HIS A 209 -11.46 9.39 -11.14
CA HIS A 209 -11.62 9.64 -9.72
C HIS A 209 -11.33 11.12 -9.40
N GLY A 210 -12.14 11.71 -8.54
CA GLY A 210 -11.94 13.08 -8.04
C GLY A 210 -11.66 13.08 -6.55
N ILE A 211 -10.67 13.86 -6.13
CA ILE A 211 -10.38 14.14 -4.71
C ILE A 211 -10.61 15.60 -4.47
N GLU A 212 -11.43 15.92 -3.49
CA GLU A 212 -11.67 17.29 -3.03
C GLU A 212 -11.50 17.37 -1.52
N ILE A 213 -10.70 18.29 -1.05
CA ILE A 213 -10.53 18.56 0.38
C ILE A 213 -11.48 19.70 0.74
N ARG A 214 -12.35 19.48 1.71
CA ARG A 214 -13.33 20.45 2.19
C ARG A 214 -13.09 20.78 3.65
N ASN A 215 -13.34 22.02 4.03
CA ASN A 215 -13.34 22.44 5.42
C ASN A 215 -14.64 22.00 6.13
N GLU A 216 -14.75 22.27 7.43
CA GLU A 216 -15.95 21.92 8.23
C GLU A 216 -17.25 22.55 7.71
N ALA A 217 -17.18 23.66 7.00
CA ALA A 217 -18.33 24.31 6.35
C ALA A 217 -18.65 23.69 4.97
N GLY A 218 -17.92 22.66 4.53
CA GLY A 218 -18.11 21.99 3.24
C GLY A 218 -17.55 22.78 2.05
N MET A 219 -16.76 23.82 2.27
CA MET A 219 -16.12 24.61 1.21
C MET A 219 -14.76 24.02 0.86
N PRO A 220 -14.38 23.99 -0.46
CA PRO A 220 -13.04 23.59 -0.90
C PRO A 220 -11.94 24.42 -0.28
#